data_b9ef098ad16b92293601581cbec53f5f
#
_entry.id   b9ef098ad16b92293601581cbec53f5f
#
_cell.length_a   1.000
_cell.length_b   1.000
_cell.length_c   1.000
_cell.angle_alpha   90.00
_cell.angle_beta   90.00
_cell.angle_gamma   90.00
#
_symmetry.space_group_name_H-M   'P 1'
#
loop_
_entity.id
_entity.type
_entity.pdbx_description
1 polymer ?
#
loop_
_entity_poly.entity_id
_entity_poly.type
_entity_poly.pdbx_seq_one_letter_code
_entity_poly.pdbx_strand_id
1 'polypeptide(L)'
;MELNTMPGWAGSSWYFLRYMDPHNEHEFVAKEKVEYWKNVDLYIGGAEHATGHLLYARFWSKFLYDRGYIPFEEPFQKMINQGMILGRSSFVYRDRSSGKFVSLNKKEGLDLAPLHVDINIVDNDKLNIEAFKTSRTEYAHAEFILEEDGTYICGSEVEKMSKSKYNVQTPDDLVEQFGADTL
;
A
#
# COMPACT_ATOMS: atom_id res chain seq x y z
N MET A 1 -34.88 1.15 15.59
CA MET A 1 -34.75 -0.05 14.74
C MET A 1 -33.63 0.20 13.75
N GLU A 2 -32.60 -0.59 13.76
CA GLU A 2 -31.49 -0.44 12.86
C GLU A 2 -31.86 -0.99 11.48
N LEU A 3 -31.67 -0.20 10.43
CA LEU A 3 -32.03 -0.57 9.06
C LEU A 3 -30.82 -0.92 8.18
N ASN A 4 -29.65 -0.88 8.77
CA ASN A 4 -28.41 -1.23 8.07
C ASN A 4 -28.24 -2.74 7.96
N THR A 5 -27.71 -3.18 6.84
CA THR A 5 -27.21 -4.55 6.68
C THR A 5 -25.98 -4.77 7.56
N MET A 6 -25.51 -6.02 7.65
CA MET A 6 -24.27 -6.33 8.34
C MET A 6 -23.10 -5.48 7.80
N PRO A 7 -22.11 -5.16 8.64
CA PRO A 7 -20.90 -4.43 8.19
C PRO A 7 -20.29 -5.04 6.94
N GLY A 8 -19.62 -4.22 6.11
CA GLY A 8 -19.01 -4.64 4.85
C GLY A 8 -18.05 -5.85 4.99
N TRP A 9 -17.40 -6.00 6.13
CA TRP A 9 -16.58 -7.16 6.49
C TRP A 9 -17.34 -8.50 6.49
N ALA A 10 -18.64 -8.50 6.72
CA ALA A 10 -19.43 -9.73 6.72
C ALA A 10 -19.47 -10.37 5.32
N GLY A 11 -19.65 -9.57 4.26
CA GLY A 11 -19.65 -10.06 2.89
C GLY A 11 -18.29 -10.63 2.48
N SER A 12 -17.22 -9.91 2.79
CA SER A 12 -15.84 -10.36 2.47
C SER A 12 -15.36 -11.55 3.30
N SER A 13 -16.10 -11.91 4.37
CA SER A 13 -15.68 -12.99 5.28
C SER A 13 -15.96 -14.39 4.75
N TRP A 14 -16.80 -14.54 3.73
CA TRP A 14 -17.19 -15.83 3.17
C TRP A 14 -17.26 -15.85 1.64
N TYR A 15 -16.78 -14.82 0.95
CA TYR A 15 -16.85 -14.68 -0.51
C TYR A 15 -16.25 -15.87 -1.24
N PHE A 16 -15.18 -16.48 -0.71
CA PHE A 16 -14.52 -17.66 -1.27
C PHE A 16 -15.45 -18.87 -1.34
N LEU A 17 -16.41 -19.01 -0.41
CA LEU A 17 -17.46 -20.03 -0.48
C LEU A 17 -18.44 -19.73 -1.63
N ARG A 18 -18.85 -18.46 -1.78
CA ARG A 18 -19.72 -18.07 -2.90
C ARG A 18 -19.06 -18.29 -4.26
N TYR A 19 -17.74 -18.11 -4.36
CA TYR A 19 -17.00 -18.36 -5.60
C TYR A 19 -17.04 -19.83 -6.05
N MET A 20 -17.23 -20.76 -5.13
CA MET A 20 -17.41 -22.17 -5.48
C MET A 20 -18.72 -22.45 -6.22
N ASP A 21 -19.73 -21.61 -5.98
CA ASP A 21 -21.10 -21.77 -6.52
C ASP A 21 -21.79 -20.42 -6.77
N PRO A 22 -21.30 -19.61 -7.71
CA PRO A 22 -21.69 -18.19 -7.85
C PRO A 22 -23.12 -17.98 -8.32
N HIS A 23 -23.71 -18.96 -8.99
CA HIS A 23 -25.06 -18.86 -9.56
C HIS A 23 -26.16 -19.56 -8.73
N ASN A 24 -25.82 -20.02 -7.54
CA ASN A 24 -26.81 -20.65 -6.66
C ASN A 24 -27.75 -19.62 -6.05
N GLU A 25 -29.02 -19.72 -6.38
CA GLU A 25 -30.07 -18.79 -5.89
C GLU A 25 -30.75 -19.30 -4.60
N HIS A 26 -30.51 -20.54 -4.20
CA HIS A 26 -31.20 -21.18 -3.08
C HIS A 26 -30.35 -21.27 -1.82
N GLU A 27 -29.03 -21.48 -1.98
CA GLU A 27 -28.09 -21.64 -0.89
C GLU A 27 -26.88 -20.72 -1.12
N PHE A 28 -26.17 -20.38 -0.04
CA PHE A 28 -24.94 -19.59 -0.18
C PHE A 28 -23.82 -20.37 -0.89
N VAL A 29 -23.85 -21.71 -0.81
CA VAL A 29 -23.02 -22.65 -1.57
C VAL A 29 -23.62 -24.06 -1.44
N ALA A 30 -23.69 -24.83 -2.52
CA ALA A 30 -24.16 -26.21 -2.48
C ALA A 30 -23.15 -27.12 -1.76
N LYS A 31 -23.65 -28.06 -0.97
CA LYS A 31 -22.85 -28.96 -0.13
C LYS A 31 -21.81 -29.73 -0.95
N GLU A 32 -22.20 -30.25 -2.10
CA GLU A 32 -21.30 -31.00 -3.00
C GLU A 32 -20.13 -30.15 -3.52
N LYS A 33 -20.35 -28.84 -3.74
CA LYS A 33 -19.31 -27.92 -4.17
C LYS A 33 -18.29 -27.67 -3.06
N VAL A 34 -18.78 -27.46 -1.82
CA VAL A 34 -17.91 -27.30 -0.65
C VAL A 34 -17.12 -28.56 -0.33
N GLU A 35 -17.75 -29.74 -0.46
CA GLU A 35 -17.07 -31.03 -0.25
C GLU A 35 -15.98 -31.30 -1.31
N TYR A 36 -16.19 -30.81 -2.54
CA TYR A 36 -15.22 -30.94 -3.62
C TYR A 36 -14.05 -29.98 -3.47
N TRP A 37 -14.33 -28.66 -3.34
CA TRP A 37 -13.31 -27.61 -3.30
C TRP A 37 -12.62 -27.51 -1.94
N LYS A 38 -13.32 -27.79 -0.86
CA LYS A 38 -12.86 -27.65 0.54
C LYS A 38 -12.42 -26.23 0.87
N ASN A 39 -11.51 -26.10 1.84
CA ASN A 39 -10.92 -24.82 2.19
C ASN A 39 -9.86 -24.40 1.17
N VAL A 40 -9.60 -23.09 1.08
CA VAL A 40 -8.67 -22.50 0.11
C VAL A 40 -7.25 -23.00 0.33
N ASP A 41 -6.62 -23.54 -0.72
CA ASP A 41 -5.27 -24.13 -0.63
C ASP A 41 -4.19 -23.12 -0.32
N LEU A 42 -4.25 -21.94 -0.97
CA LEU A 42 -3.28 -20.86 -0.83
C LEU A 42 -3.98 -19.51 -0.78
N TYR A 43 -3.74 -18.76 0.27
CA TYR A 43 -4.26 -17.40 0.45
C TYR A 43 -3.11 -16.41 0.60
N ILE A 44 -3.07 -15.40 -0.27
CA ILE A 44 -2.01 -14.40 -0.30
C ILE A 44 -2.61 -13.04 0.02
N GLY A 45 -2.06 -12.34 1.01
CA GLY A 45 -2.56 -11.03 1.40
C GLY A 45 -1.71 -10.34 2.45
N GLY A 46 -1.92 -9.02 2.59
CA GLY A 46 -1.16 -8.18 3.52
C GLY A 46 -1.53 -8.41 4.99
N ALA A 47 -0.59 -8.09 5.88
CA ALA A 47 -0.76 -8.16 7.35
C ALA A 47 -1.85 -7.20 7.86
N GLU A 48 -2.15 -6.13 7.14
CA GLU A 48 -3.19 -5.16 7.48
C GLU A 48 -4.60 -5.77 7.57
N HIS A 49 -4.81 -6.94 6.95
CA HIS A 49 -6.07 -7.65 6.99
C HIS A 49 -6.22 -8.59 8.21
N ALA A 50 -5.19 -8.73 9.03
CA ALA A 50 -5.17 -9.70 10.15
C ALA A 50 -6.25 -9.41 11.20
N THR A 51 -6.44 -8.14 11.58
CA THR A 51 -7.41 -7.71 12.60
C THR A 51 -8.81 -7.43 12.08
N GLY A 52 -8.99 -7.48 10.78
CA GLY A 52 -10.28 -7.28 10.10
C GLY A 52 -10.70 -8.54 9.36
N HIS A 53 -10.45 -8.56 8.04
CA HIS A 53 -10.91 -9.61 7.15
C HIS A 53 -10.55 -11.04 7.62
N LEU A 54 -9.30 -11.29 7.99
CA LEU A 54 -8.86 -12.65 8.36
C LEU A 54 -9.51 -13.13 9.66
N LEU A 55 -9.67 -12.25 10.65
CA LEU A 55 -10.38 -12.57 11.89
C LEU A 55 -11.84 -12.96 11.62
N TYR A 56 -12.54 -12.16 10.82
CA TYR A 56 -13.93 -12.43 10.47
C TYR A 56 -14.07 -13.67 9.58
N ALA A 57 -13.21 -13.89 8.60
CA ALA A 57 -13.24 -15.07 7.75
C ALA A 57 -13.07 -16.35 8.58
N ARG A 58 -12.16 -16.36 9.54
CA ARG A 58 -11.97 -17.47 10.47
C ARG A 58 -13.17 -17.67 11.40
N PHE A 59 -13.73 -16.59 11.95
CA PHE A 59 -14.93 -16.67 12.79
C PHE A 59 -16.12 -17.25 12.01
N TRP A 60 -16.39 -16.77 10.80
CA TRP A 60 -17.45 -17.28 9.96
C TRP A 60 -17.26 -18.75 9.58
N SER A 61 -16.05 -19.17 9.25
CA SER A 61 -15.77 -20.58 8.93
C SER A 61 -16.04 -21.49 10.12
N LYS A 62 -15.59 -21.11 11.33
CA LYS A 62 -15.89 -21.88 12.55
C LYS A 62 -17.37 -21.94 12.85
N PHE A 63 -18.07 -20.83 12.73
CA PHE A 63 -19.53 -20.79 12.93
C PHE A 63 -20.27 -21.69 11.91
N LEU A 64 -19.91 -21.62 10.64
CA LEU A 64 -20.54 -22.43 9.59
C LEU A 64 -20.20 -23.92 9.75
N TYR A 65 -18.99 -24.25 10.22
CA TYR A 65 -18.60 -25.61 10.58
C TYR A 65 -19.43 -26.13 11.76
N ASP A 66 -19.55 -25.38 12.84
CA ASP A 66 -20.36 -25.76 14.01
C ASP A 66 -21.84 -25.96 13.66
N ARG A 67 -22.31 -25.25 12.65
CA ARG A 67 -23.69 -25.38 12.13
C ARG A 67 -23.85 -26.49 11.07
N GLY A 68 -22.77 -27.14 10.68
CA GLY A 68 -22.76 -28.24 9.70
C GLY A 68 -22.92 -27.81 8.24
N TYR A 69 -22.69 -26.54 7.92
CA TYR A 69 -22.78 -26.03 6.56
C TYR A 69 -21.52 -26.29 5.73
N ILE A 70 -20.36 -26.34 6.36
CA ILE A 70 -19.08 -26.62 5.69
C ILE A 70 -18.30 -27.72 6.44
N PRO A 71 -17.41 -28.51 5.78
CA PRO A 71 -16.71 -29.62 6.41
C PRO A 71 -15.37 -29.27 7.04
N PHE A 72 -15.02 -27.99 7.15
CA PHE A 72 -13.71 -27.53 7.66
C PHE A 72 -13.86 -26.34 8.62
N GLU A 73 -12.97 -26.26 9.61
CA GLU A 73 -12.96 -25.18 10.59
C GLU A 73 -12.14 -23.96 10.16
N GLU A 74 -11.05 -24.20 9.42
CA GLU A 74 -10.14 -23.13 8.99
C GLU A 74 -10.39 -22.80 7.51
N PRO A 75 -10.53 -21.50 7.15
CA PRO A 75 -10.85 -21.11 5.78
C PRO A 75 -9.70 -21.34 4.78
N PHE A 76 -8.46 -21.25 5.25
CA PHE A 76 -7.25 -21.28 4.42
C PHE A 76 -6.28 -22.36 4.92
N GLN A 77 -5.77 -23.20 4.02
CA GLN A 77 -4.77 -24.23 4.36
C GLN A 77 -3.38 -23.62 4.55
N LYS A 78 -3.04 -22.66 3.69
CA LYS A 78 -1.77 -21.94 3.74
C LYS A 78 -1.99 -20.46 3.47
N MET A 79 -1.42 -19.63 4.32
CA MET A 79 -1.41 -18.18 4.11
C MET A 79 0.03 -17.70 3.89
N ILE A 80 0.22 -16.86 2.87
CA ILE A 80 1.46 -16.12 2.64
C ILE A 80 1.17 -14.64 2.83
N ASN A 81 1.88 -14.07 3.79
CA ASN A 81 1.89 -12.63 4.01
C ASN A 81 3.16 -12.06 3.39
N GLN A 82 3.03 -11.45 2.21
CA GLN A 82 4.16 -10.92 1.45
C GLN A 82 4.76 -9.63 2.03
N GLY A 83 4.15 -9.06 3.07
CA GLY A 83 4.54 -7.76 3.60
C GLY A 83 3.95 -6.59 2.82
N MET A 84 4.48 -5.40 3.07
CA MET A 84 4.03 -4.17 2.42
C MET A 84 4.91 -3.86 1.22
N ILE A 85 4.30 -3.26 0.19
CA ILE A 85 5.05 -2.73 -0.94
C ILE A 85 5.89 -1.55 -0.46
N LEU A 86 7.19 -1.62 -0.75
CA LEU A 86 8.14 -0.59 -0.41
C LEU A 86 8.40 0.28 -1.63
N GLY A 87 8.62 1.57 -1.39
CA GLY A 87 9.05 2.54 -2.37
C GLY A 87 10.27 3.30 -1.87
N ARG A 88 11.08 3.80 -2.80
CA ARG A 88 12.14 4.74 -2.46
C ARG A 88 11.52 6.10 -2.25
N SER A 89 11.66 6.65 -1.04
CA SER A 89 11.30 8.04 -0.73
C SER A 89 12.49 8.94 -0.94
N SER A 90 12.24 10.14 -1.45
CA SER A 90 13.26 11.19 -1.58
C SER A 90 12.97 12.32 -0.61
N PHE A 91 14.03 12.93 -0.08
CA PHE A 91 13.94 13.99 0.93
C PHE A 91 14.69 15.24 0.53
N VAL A 92 14.05 16.37 0.74
CA VAL A 92 14.72 17.66 0.81
C VAL A 92 14.86 18.07 2.28
N TYR A 93 15.89 18.81 2.61
CA TYR A 93 16.21 19.23 3.98
C TYR A 93 16.02 20.71 4.15
N ARG A 94 15.12 21.11 5.03
CA ARG A 94 14.86 22.52 5.34
C ARG A 94 15.58 22.91 6.64
N ASP A 95 16.46 23.89 6.57
CA ASP A 95 17.08 24.48 7.76
C ASP A 95 16.04 25.25 8.58
N ARG A 96 15.91 24.87 9.85
CA ARG A 96 14.92 25.46 10.76
C ARG A 96 15.23 26.90 11.11
N SER A 97 16.47 27.33 11.03
CA SER A 97 16.91 28.67 11.37
C SER A 97 16.73 29.66 10.22
N SER A 98 17.16 29.31 9.02
CA SER A 98 17.11 30.18 7.84
C SER A 98 15.92 29.92 6.92
N GLY A 99 15.27 28.76 7.05
CA GLY A 99 14.20 28.33 6.15
C GLY A 99 14.66 27.87 4.78
N LYS A 100 15.97 27.89 4.49
CA LYS A 100 16.56 27.47 3.21
C LYS A 100 16.57 25.96 3.06
N PHE A 101 16.52 25.48 1.82
CA PHE A 101 16.67 24.07 1.49
C PHE A 101 18.14 23.74 1.25
N VAL A 102 18.67 22.77 1.99
CA VAL A 102 20.10 22.43 2.04
C VAL A 102 20.33 21.08 1.36
N SER A 103 21.22 21.06 0.38
CA SER A 103 21.64 19.82 -0.29
C SER A 103 22.23 18.80 0.67
N LEU A 104 22.05 17.51 0.39
CA LEU A 104 22.43 16.39 1.26
C LEU A 104 23.86 16.50 1.79
N ASN A 105 24.83 16.89 0.95
CA ASN A 105 26.25 16.95 1.32
C ASN A 105 26.65 18.24 2.05
N LYS A 106 25.72 19.21 2.17
CA LYS A 106 25.96 20.51 2.83
C LYS A 106 25.31 20.62 4.21
N LYS A 107 24.80 19.51 4.77
CA LYS A 107 24.00 19.52 6.03
C LYS A 107 24.80 19.55 7.32
N GLU A 108 26.12 19.48 7.28
CA GLU A 108 26.94 19.40 8.48
C GLU A 108 26.77 20.62 9.39
N GLY A 109 26.48 20.38 10.66
CA GLY A 109 26.33 21.42 11.69
C GLY A 109 25.00 22.21 11.65
N LEU A 110 24.04 21.83 10.80
CA LEU A 110 22.75 22.49 10.66
C LEU A 110 21.60 21.70 11.32
N ASP A 111 20.63 22.40 11.87
CA ASP A 111 19.38 21.82 12.39
C ASP A 111 18.35 21.71 11.25
N LEU A 112 18.26 20.55 10.64
CA LEU A 112 17.50 20.30 9.43
C LEU A 112 16.24 19.49 9.70
N ALA A 113 15.14 19.88 9.06
CA ALA A 113 13.92 19.11 8.98
C ALA A 113 13.86 18.38 7.61
N PRO A 114 13.83 17.03 7.59
CA PRO A 114 13.60 16.30 6.35
C PRO A 114 12.14 16.43 5.92
N LEU A 115 11.90 16.67 4.64
CA LEU A 115 10.59 16.75 4.03
C LEU A 115 10.55 15.83 2.83
N HIS A 116 9.52 14.98 2.73
CA HIS A 116 9.31 14.15 1.55
C HIS A 116 9.06 15.01 0.31
N VAL A 117 9.64 14.60 -0.78
CA VAL A 117 9.45 15.22 -2.10
C VAL A 117 8.98 14.16 -3.11
N ASP A 118 8.19 14.59 -4.08
CA ASP A 118 7.67 13.71 -5.12
C ASP A 118 8.82 13.09 -5.92
N ILE A 119 8.85 11.77 -5.99
CA ILE A 119 9.90 11.02 -6.69
C ILE A 119 9.95 11.36 -8.19
N ASN A 120 8.84 11.81 -8.78
CA ASN A 120 8.77 12.17 -10.19
C ASN A 120 9.53 13.46 -10.54
N ILE A 121 9.89 14.27 -9.53
CA ILE A 121 10.73 15.46 -9.74
C ILE A 121 12.17 15.28 -9.24
N VAL A 122 12.57 14.01 -8.99
CA VAL A 122 13.92 13.65 -8.57
C VAL A 122 14.49 12.64 -9.57
N ASP A 123 15.60 12.97 -10.21
CA ASP A 123 16.30 12.08 -11.12
C ASP A 123 17.70 11.77 -10.56
N ASN A 124 17.98 10.48 -10.34
CA ASN A 124 19.26 10.00 -9.76
C ASN A 124 19.70 10.82 -8.52
N ASP A 125 18.79 11.02 -7.57
CA ASP A 125 18.91 11.86 -6.38
C ASP A 125 19.05 13.37 -6.62
N LYS A 126 19.03 13.83 -7.86
CA LYS A 126 19.05 15.26 -8.19
C LYS A 126 17.63 15.81 -8.27
N LEU A 127 17.37 16.85 -7.49
CA LEU A 127 16.09 17.55 -7.47
C LEU A 127 15.94 18.45 -8.71
N ASN A 128 14.80 18.34 -9.38
CA ASN A 128 14.37 19.38 -10.31
C ASN A 128 13.83 20.56 -9.51
N ILE A 129 14.68 21.58 -9.32
CA ILE A 129 14.38 22.76 -8.48
C ILE A 129 13.19 23.55 -9.00
N GLU A 130 13.04 23.70 -10.31
CA GLU A 130 11.91 24.46 -10.88
C GLU A 130 10.59 23.71 -10.70
N ALA A 131 10.58 22.39 -10.89
CA ALA A 131 9.43 21.56 -10.59
C ALA A 131 9.09 21.59 -9.09
N PHE A 132 10.09 21.62 -8.20
CA PHE A 132 9.87 21.75 -6.76
C PHE A 132 9.23 23.10 -6.40
N LYS A 133 9.73 24.20 -6.93
CA LYS A 133 9.16 25.54 -6.68
C LYS A 133 7.71 25.67 -7.14
N THR A 134 7.34 24.97 -8.21
CA THR A 134 5.97 24.99 -8.74
C THR A 134 5.05 23.97 -8.08
N SER A 135 5.59 22.99 -7.34
CA SER A 135 4.80 21.91 -6.70
C SER A 135 3.85 22.42 -5.61
N ARG A 136 4.21 23.50 -4.94
CA ARG A 136 3.39 24.19 -3.92
C ARG A 136 3.65 25.69 -3.92
N THR A 137 2.61 26.46 -3.67
CA THR A 137 2.72 27.94 -3.58
C THR A 137 3.70 28.40 -2.52
N GLU A 138 3.84 27.69 -1.41
CA GLU A 138 4.79 27.98 -0.33
C GLU A 138 6.27 27.83 -0.74
N TYR A 139 6.56 27.09 -1.82
CA TYR A 139 7.92 26.86 -2.32
C TYR A 139 8.29 27.80 -3.48
N ALA A 140 7.39 28.62 -3.96
CA ALA A 140 7.63 29.50 -5.11
C ALA A 140 8.88 30.41 -4.95
N HIS A 141 9.18 30.81 -3.71
CA HIS A 141 10.34 31.65 -3.38
C HIS A 141 11.39 30.90 -2.55
N ALA A 142 11.42 29.55 -2.64
CA ALA A 142 12.37 28.73 -1.90
C ALA A 142 13.81 29.06 -2.30
N GLU A 143 14.67 29.27 -1.29
CA GLU A 143 16.10 29.45 -1.45
C GLU A 143 16.83 28.13 -1.17
N PHE A 144 17.90 27.89 -1.93
CA PHE A 144 18.65 26.63 -1.87
C PHE A 144 20.12 26.86 -1.58
N ILE A 145 20.70 25.97 -0.76
CA ILE A 145 22.15 25.79 -0.61
C ILE A 145 22.51 24.57 -1.43
N LEU A 146 23.17 24.81 -2.55
CA LEU A 146 23.46 23.81 -3.59
C LEU A 146 24.87 23.22 -3.44
N GLU A 147 25.12 22.13 -4.17
CA GLU A 147 26.46 21.60 -4.38
C GLU A 147 27.30 22.57 -5.24
N GLU A 148 28.60 22.28 -5.37
CA GLU A 148 29.53 23.14 -6.13
C GLU A 148 29.20 23.21 -7.63
N ASP A 149 28.58 22.15 -8.17
CA ASP A 149 28.13 22.06 -9.56
C ASP A 149 26.75 22.70 -9.79
N GLY A 150 26.16 23.32 -8.77
CA GLY A 150 24.84 23.96 -8.84
C GLY A 150 23.67 22.97 -8.74
N THR A 151 23.91 21.69 -8.46
CA THR A 151 22.84 20.71 -8.25
C THR A 151 22.37 20.68 -6.81
N TYR A 152 21.14 20.19 -6.59
CA TYR A 152 20.62 19.83 -5.28
C TYR A 152 20.49 18.33 -5.16
N ILE A 153 21.18 17.71 -4.22
CA ILE A 153 21.12 16.28 -3.95
C ILE A 153 20.13 16.00 -2.82
N CYS A 154 19.15 15.17 -3.09
CA CYS A 154 18.17 14.66 -2.13
C CYS A 154 18.76 13.55 -1.26
N GLY A 155 18.24 13.38 -0.05
CA GLY A 155 18.38 12.13 0.69
C GLY A 155 17.40 11.10 0.16
N SER A 156 17.63 9.82 0.47
CA SER A 156 16.69 8.76 0.11
C SER A 156 16.65 7.65 1.15
N GLU A 157 15.48 7.06 1.33
CA GLU A 157 15.25 5.89 2.18
C GLU A 157 14.22 4.96 1.53
N VAL A 158 14.33 3.66 1.82
CA VAL A 158 13.30 2.69 1.43
C VAL A 158 12.25 2.64 2.53
N GLU A 159 11.03 2.98 2.18
CA GLU A 159 9.91 3.06 3.12
C GLU A 159 8.66 2.37 2.54
N LYS A 160 7.64 2.18 3.40
CA LYS A 160 6.31 1.78 2.94
C LYS A 160 5.82 2.77 1.88
N MET A 161 5.38 2.25 0.73
CA MET A 161 4.77 3.05 -0.32
C MET A 161 3.47 3.69 0.17
N SER A 162 3.35 5.01 0.08
CA SER A 162 2.13 5.73 0.43
C SER A 162 2.06 7.10 -0.25
N LYS A 163 0.85 7.59 -0.49
CA LYS A 163 0.61 8.92 -1.08
C LYS A 163 1.20 10.05 -0.23
N SER A 164 1.16 9.92 1.11
CA SER A 164 1.70 10.92 2.03
C SER A 164 3.22 11.04 2.01
N LYS A 165 3.90 10.05 1.47
CA LYS A 165 5.36 10.02 1.31
C LYS A 165 5.82 10.37 -0.10
N TYR A 166 4.89 10.62 -1.02
CA TYR A 166 5.17 10.96 -2.42
C TYR A 166 6.10 9.96 -3.13
N ASN A 167 6.04 8.68 -2.73
CA ASN A 167 6.87 7.59 -3.25
C ASN A 167 6.05 6.51 -3.97
N VAL A 168 4.84 6.86 -4.41
CA VAL A 168 3.94 5.95 -5.13
C VAL A 168 4.33 5.91 -6.60
N GLN A 169 4.51 4.69 -7.12
CA GLN A 169 4.54 4.41 -8.54
C GLN A 169 3.20 3.82 -8.95
N THR A 170 2.63 4.29 -10.05
CA THR A 170 1.37 3.73 -10.55
C THR A 170 1.63 2.52 -11.45
N PRO A 171 0.71 1.55 -11.52
CA PRO A 171 0.83 0.45 -12.47
C PRO A 171 0.93 0.94 -13.93
N ASP A 172 0.25 2.03 -14.27
CA ASP A 172 0.27 2.60 -15.62
C ASP A 172 1.67 3.08 -16.01
N ASP A 173 2.36 3.80 -15.12
CA ASP A 173 3.75 4.24 -15.34
C ASP A 173 4.70 3.05 -15.56
N LEU A 174 4.49 1.97 -14.81
CA LEU A 174 5.30 0.75 -14.93
C LEU A 174 4.99 0.00 -16.23
N VAL A 175 3.72 -0.05 -16.64
CA VAL A 175 3.31 -0.64 -17.91
C VAL A 175 3.89 0.13 -19.10
N GLU A 176 3.88 1.46 -19.04
CA GLU A 176 4.49 2.30 -20.09
C GLU A 176 6.00 2.09 -20.17
N GLN A 177 6.67 1.93 -19.05
CA GLN A 177 8.12 1.79 -18.99
C GLN A 177 8.61 0.38 -19.35
N PHE A 178 7.91 -0.66 -18.91
CA PHE A 178 8.40 -2.05 -18.97
C PHE A 178 7.51 -2.99 -19.79
N GLY A 179 6.32 -2.56 -20.17
CA GLY A 179 5.31 -3.38 -20.84
C GLY A 179 4.43 -4.16 -19.84
N ALA A 180 3.17 -4.37 -20.21
CA ALA A 180 2.18 -5.05 -19.37
C ALA A 180 2.53 -6.52 -19.09
N ASP A 181 3.21 -7.20 -20.00
CA ASP A 181 3.59 -8.60 -19.84
C ASP A 181 4.74 -8.81 -18.84
N THR A 182 5.39 -7.72 -18.41
CA THR A 182 6.49 -7.76 -17.44
C THR A 182 5.99 -7.60 -16.01
N LEU A 183 4.83 -7.01 -15.83
CA LEU A 183 4.20 -6.73 -14.54
C LEU A 183 3.37 -7.91 -14.07
#